data_5b920112259e366688fb0c80986b6160
#
_entry.id   5b920112259e366688fb0c80986b6160
#
_cell.length_a   1.000
_cell.length_b   1.000
_cell.length_c   1.000
_cell.angle_alpha   90.00
_cell.angle_beta   90.00
_cell.angle_gamma   90.00
#
_symmetry.space_group_name_H-M   'P 1'
#
loop_
_entity.id
_entity.type
_entity.pdbx_description
1 polymer ?
#
loop_
_entity_poly.entity_id
_entity_poly.type
_entity_poly.pdbx_seq_one_letter_code
_entity_poly.pdbx_strand_id
1 'polypeptide(L)'
;VLSDTNQAAGFLEVRPGERATDVFANAAKLSGIAQSEFDTIIKNKGKDILPNEAGGSFEGWLEPGTYNVKSMKSASEILKAMVDKRIAKLDELGVPAGSDRERVMIIASIAEAEVNKADYYGKVTRVIENRLEQGMSLGMDSTVAYGNNVKPAQVTTEMTQDESNPYNTYKISGLPPTPISNPGDSAIQAALHPEGGNWLYFCTVNLDTGETKFAATADEHDQNVAELRKWQA
;
A
#
# COMPACT_ATOMS: atom_id res chain seq x y z
N VAL A 1 0.04 -23.61 -9.27
CA VAL A 1 -0.86 -24.78 -9.42
C VAL A 1 -1.81 -24.91 -8.22
N LEU A 2 -1.39 -24.53 -6.97
CA LEU A 2 -2.25 -24.55 -5.78
C LEU A 2 -3.28 -23.41 -5.74
N SER A 3 -2.99 -22.26 -6.39
CA SER A 3 -3.90 -21.12 -6.45
C SER A 3 -5.21 -21.39 -7.20
N ASP A 4 -5.17 -22.16 -8.30
CA ASP A 4 -6.36 -22.43 -9.12
C ASP A 4 -7.37 -23.37 -8.46
N THR A 5 -6.89 -24.34 -7.67
CA THR A 5 -7.77 -25.25 -6.94
C THR A 5 -8.49 -24.57 -5.77
N ASN A 6 -7.84 -23.63 -5.08
CA ASN A 6 -8.46 -22.85 -4.00
C ASN A 6 -9.51 -21.87 -4.55
N GLN A 7 -9.25 -21.23 -5.69
CA GLN A 7 -10.22 -20.34 -6.35
C GLN A 7 -11.46 -21.12 -6.82
N ALA A 8 -11.29 -22.33 -7.39
CA ALA A 8 -12.40 -23.19 -7.76
C ALA A 8 -13.27 -23.62 -6.55
N ALA A 9 -12.69 -23.68 -5.35
CA ALA A 9 -13.39 -24.00 -4.10
C ALA A 9 -14.05 -22.79 -3.43
N GLY A 10 -13.90 -21.55 -3.97
CA GLY A 10 -14.48 -20.33 -3.41
C GLY A 10 -13.64 -19.69 -2.29
N PHE A 11 -12.35 -19.99 -2.26
CA PHE A 11 -11.40 -19.33 -1.38
C PHE A 11 -10.77 -18.13 -2.08
N LEU A 12 -10.88 -16.95 -1.48
CA LEU A 12 -10.20 -15.73 -1.88
C LEU A 12 -8.86 -15.63 -1.14
N GLU A 13 -7.77 -15.47 -1.89
CA GLU A 13 -6.47 -15.09 -1.36
C GLU A 13 -6.29 -13.58 -1.54
N VAL A 14 -6.18 -12.84 -0.46
CA VAL A 14 -5.77 -11.42 -0.44
C VAL A 14 -4.28 -11.37 -0.16
N ARG A 15 -3.52 -10.75 -1.04
CA ARG A 15 -2.06 -10.66 -0.93
C ARG A 15 -1.62 -9.31 -0.40
N PRO A 16 -0.47 -9.25 0.30
CA PRO A 16 0.19 -7.99 0.58
C PRO A 16 0.37 -7.15 -0.69
N GLY A 17 0.14 -5.85 -0.59
CA GLY A 17 0.24 -4.92 -1.72
C GLY A 17 -0.97 -4.92 -2.67
N GLU A 18 -1.99 -5.78 -2.48
CA GLU A 18 -3.19 -5.81 -3.32
C GLU A 18 -4.10 -4.60 -3.01
N ARG A 19 -4.66 -4.00 -4.07
CA ARG A 19 -5.60 -2.86 -3.91
C ARG A 19 -6.99 -3.36 -3.49
N ALA A 20 -7.68 -2.56 -2.69
CA ALA A 20 -9.04 -2.90 -2.25
C ALA A 20 -10.01 -3.14 -3.41
N THR A 21 -9.88 -2.40 -4.52
CA THR A 21 -10.69 -2.59 -5.73
C THR A 21 -10.55 -3.98 -6.33
N ASP A 22 -9.34 -4.54 -6.35
CA ASP A 22 -9.09 -5.88 -6.87
C ASP A 22 -9.65 -6.94 -5.92
N VAL A 23 -9.50 -6.72 -4.62
CA VAL A 23 -10.09 -7.59 -3.58
C VAL A 23 -11.60 -7.64 -3.72
N PHE A 24 -12.29 -6.50 -3.91
CA PHE A 24 -13.75 -6.47 -4.10
C PHE A 24 -14.19 -7.24 -5.34
N ALA A 25 -13.52 -7.01 -6.49
CA ALA A 25 -13.84 -7.70 -7.73
C ALA A 25 -13.66 -9.21 -7.61
N ASN A 26 -12.56 -9.65 -6.99
CA ASN A 26 -12.27 -11.06 -6.75
C ASN A 26 -13.26 -11.69 -5.75
N ALA A 27 -13.61 -10.96 -4.68
CA ALA A 27 -14.59 -11.39 -3.68
C ALA A 27 -15.97 -11.60 -4.31
N ALA A 28 -16.47 -10.65 -5.11
CA ALA A 28 -17.74 -10.76 -5.83
C ALA A 28 -17.74 -11.96 -6.76
N LYS A 29 -16.69 -12.11 -7.57
CA LYS A 29 -16.54 -13.22 -8.52
C LYS A 29 -16.55 -14.60 -7.86
N LEU A 30 -15.83 -14.76 -6.74
CA LEU A 30 -15.65 -16.05 -6.08
C LEU A 30 -16.82 -16.42 -5.15
N SER A 31 -17.44 -15.44 -4.50
CA SER A 31 -18.62 -15.68 -3.65
C SER A 31 -19.90 -15.88 -4.44
N GLY A 32 -19.99 -15.28 -5.63
CA GLY A 32 -21.23 -15.18 -6.42
C GLY A 32 -22.17 -14.07 -5.93
N ILE A 33 -21.74 -13.26 -4.97
CA ILE A 33 -22.46 -12.07 -4.49
C ILE A 33 -22.30 -10.95 -5.53
N ALA A 34 -23.39 -10.24 -5.80
CA ALA A 34 -23.38 -9.20 -6.82
C ALA A 34 -22.37 -8.08 -6.46
N GLN A 35 -21.58 -7.62 -7.45
CA GLN A 35 -20.65 -6.50 -7.28
C GLN A 35 -21.34 -5.24 -6.70
N SER A 36 -22.60 -5.00 -7.09
CA SER A 36 -23.41 -3.87 -6.61
C SER A 36 -23.64 -3.84 -5.09
N GLU A 37 -23.53 -4.98 -4.40
CA GLU A 37 -23.59 -4.99 -2.93
C GLU A 37 -22.31 -4.40 -2.33
N PHE A 38 -21.13 -4.78 -2.88
CA PHE A 38 -19.84 -4.17 -2.50
C PHE A 38 -19.84 -2.68 -2.80
N ASP A 39 -20.26 -2.28 -4.00
CA ASP A 39 -20.31 -0.87 -4.43
C ASP A 39 -21.20 -0.04 -3.50
N THR A 40 -22.33 -0.60 -3.04
CA THR A 40 -23.22 0.06 -2.08
C THR A 40 -22.52 0.31 -0.74
N ILE A 41 -21.78 -0.67 -0.22
CA ILE A 41 -21.04 -0.54 1.04
C ILE A 41 -19.93 0.50 0.90
N ILE A 42 -19.20 0.49 -0.22
CA ILE A 42 -18.13 1.45 -0.52
C ILE A 42 -18.69 2.86 -0.60
N LYS A 43 -19.81 3.03 -1.33
CA LYS A 43 -20.50 4.34 -1.45
C LYS A 43 -20.95 4.89 -0.10
N ASN A 44 -21.35 4.01 0.82
CA ASN A 44 -21.71 4.37 2.19
C ASN A 44 -20.47 4.47 3.12
N LYS A 45 -19.26 4.52 2.54
CA LYS A 45 -17.98 4.66 3.28
C LYS A 45 -17.77 3.60 4.35
N GLY A 46 -18.22 2.38 4.09
CA GLY A 46 -18.03 1.25 5.01
C GLY A 46 -18.61 1.48 6.41
N LYS A 47 -19.66 2.30 6.53
CA LYS A 47 -20.37 2.55 7.80
C LYS A 47 -20.70 1.21 8.48
N ASP A 48 -20.45 1.10 9.76
CA ASP A 48 -20.64 -0.09 10.60
C ASP A 48 -19.63 -1.25 10.32
N ILE A 49 -18.64 -1.04 9.42
CA ILE A 49 -17.58 -2.02 9.12
C ILE A 49 -16.20 -1.44 9.44
N LEU A 50 -15.91 -0.25 8.91
CA LEU A 50 -14.61 0.40 9.07
C LEU A 50 -14.49 1.12 10.42
N PRO A 51 -13.29 1.14 11.04
CA PRO A 51 -13.03 2.02 12.17
C PRO A 51 -13.00 3.49 11.72
N ASN A 52 -13.19 4.40 12.67
CA ASN A 52 -13.27 5.84 12.37
C ASN A 52 -12.01 6.38 11.70
N GLU A 53 -10.84 5.89 12.10
CA GLU A 53 -9.53 6.29 11.57
C GLU A 53 -9.34 5.96 10.09
N ALA A 54 -10.06 4.98 9.55
CA ALA A 54 -10.04 4.64 8.13
C ALA A 54 -10.65 5.73 7.22
N GLY A 55 -11.32 6.74 7.80
CA GLY A 55 -11.89 7.86 7.03
C GLY A 55 -12.94 7.45 5.99
N GLY A 56 -13.44 6.21 6.07
CA GLY A 56 -14.40 5.64 5.12
C GLY A 56 -13.76 5.00 3.90
N SER A 57 -12.44 4.79 3.89
CA SER A 57 -11.71 4.04 2.86
C SER A 57 -11.41 2.62 3.33
N PHE A 58 -11.66 1.64 2.45
CA PHE A 58 -11.24 0.25 2.68
C PHE A 58 -9.77 -0.01 2.32
N GLU A 59 -9.11 0.95 1.63
CA GLU A 59 -7.72 0.77 1.23
C GLU A 59 -6.81 0.68 2.46
N GLY A 60 -6.02 -0.40 2.51
CA GLY A 60 -5.20 -0.75 3.67
C GLY A 60 -5.92 -1.58 4.74
N TRP A 61 -7.26 -1.57 4.77
CA TRP A 61 -8.06 -2.16 5.85
C TRP A 61 -8.55 -3.58 5.58
N LEU A 62 -8.17 -4.19 4.46
CA LEU A 62 -8.49 -5.58 4.13
C LEU A 62 -7.25 -6.45 4.43
N GLU A 63 -7.33 -7.25 5.51
CA GLU A 63 -6.20 -8.07 5.95
C GLU A 63 -5.78 -9.09 4.90
N PRO A 64 -4.50 -9.17 4.51
CA PRO A 64 -3.98 -10.25 3.70
C PRO A 64 -4.23 -11.62 4.33
N GLY A 65 -4.53 -12.61 3.49
CA GLY A 65 -4.83 -13.95 3.95
C GLY A 65 -5.84 -14.68 3.08
N THR A 66 -6.25 -15.86 3.51
CA THR A 66 -7.21 -16.70 2.78
C THR A 66 -8.58 -16.66 3.46
N TYR A 67 -9.63 -16.44 2.66
CA TYR A 67 -11.01 -16.30 3.10
C TYR A 67 -11.93 -17.24 2.31
N ASN A 68 -12.75 -18.03 3.02
CA ASN A 68 -13.79 -18.85 2.37
C ASN A 68 -15.02 -17.99 2.07
N VAL A 69 -14.92 -17.18 1.01
CA VAL A 69 -15.97 -16.22 0.66
C VAL A 69 -17.25 -16.87 0.14
N LYS A 70 -17.16 -18.10 -0.37
CA LYS A 70 -18.34 -18.84 -0.86
C LYS A 70 -19.28 -19.28 0.28
N SER A 71 -18.75 -19.42 1.49
CA SER A 71 -19.56 -19.75 2.66
C SER A 71 -20.25 -18.53 3.29
N MET A 72 -19.87 -17.32 2.90
CA MET A 72 -20.39 -16.06 3.41
C MET A 72 -21.65 -15.64 2.64
N LYS A 73 -22.58 -14.97 3.33
CA LYS A 73 -23.94 -14.73 2.82
C LYS A 73 -24.13 -13.32 2.22
N SER A 74 -23.20 -12.41 2.48
CA SER A 74 -23.30 -11.02 2.01
C SER A 74 -21.91 -10.38 1.84
N ALA A 75 -21.84 -9.32 1.03
CA ALA A 75 -20.64 -8.51 0.90
C ALA A 75 -20.21 -7.89 2.24
N SER A 76 -21.17 -7.52 3.09
CA SER A 76 -20.90 -6.98 4.42
C SER A 76 -20.18 -8.01 5.32
N GLU A 77 -20.60 -9.27 5.30
CA GLU A 77 -19.96 -10.35 6.07
C GLU A 77 -18.51 -10.56 5.62
N ILE A 78 -18.25 -10.57 4.30
CA ILE A 78 -16.92 -10.71 3.71
C ILE A 78 -16.02 -9.56 4.14
N LEU A 79 -16.46 -8.32 3.91
CA LEU A 79 -15.65 -7.13 4.20
C LEU A 79 -15.40 -6.97 5.71
N LYS A 80 -16.43 -7.23 6.53
CA LYS A 80 -16.28 -7.17 7.99
C LYS A 80 -15.27 -8.20 8.49
N ALA A 81 -15.28 -9.43 7.99
CA ALA A 81 -14.32 -10.46 8.37
C ALA A 81 -12.86 -10.04 8.06
N MET A 82 -12.63 -9.36 6.92
CA MET A 82 -11.32 -8.87 6.54
C MET A 82 -10.88 -7.69 7.42
N VAL A 83 -11.77 -6.75 7.68
CA VAL A 83 -11.49 -5.55 8.50
C VAL A 83 -11.28 -5.94 9.97
N ASP A 84 -12.12 -6.80 10.55
CA ASP A 84 -11.97 -7.27 11.93
C ASP A 84 -10.61 -7.97 12.11
N LYS A 85 -10.20 -8.78 11.13
CA LYS A 85 -8.91 -9.47 11.14
C LYS A 85 -7.75 -8.48 11.02
N ARG A 86 -7.88 -7.42 10.19
CA ARG A 86 -6.89 -6.33 10.10
C ARG A 86 -6.74 -5.60 11.42
N ILE A 87 -7.84 -5.25 12.08
CA ILE A 87 -7.81 -4.57 13.37
C ILE A 87 -7.10 -5.46 14.41
N ALA A 88 -7.49 -6.73 14.49
CA ALA A 88 -6.84 -7.68 15.39
C ALA A 88 -5.33 -7.84 15.12
N LYS A 89 -4.93 -7.85 13.83
CA LYS A 89 -3.53 -7.91 13.43
C LYS A 89 -2.77 -6.64 13.83
N LEU A 90 -3.35 -5.46 13.64
CA LEU A 90 -2.73 -4.20 14.06
C LEU A 90 -2.57 -4.13 15.59
N ASP A 91 -3.53 -4.65 16.34
CA ASP A 91 -3.44 -4.75 17.81
C ASP A 91 -2.32 -5.73 18.21
N GLU A 92 -2.22 -6.89 17.56
CA GLU A 92 -1.13 -7.88 17.76
C GLU A 92 0.26 -7.28 17.48
N LEU A 93 0.38 -6.48 16.42
CA LEU A 93 1.62 -5.80 16.02
C LEU A 93 1.94 -4.59 16.91
N GLY A 94 1.05 -4.20 17.82
CA GLY A 94 1.24 -3.08 18.73
C GLY A 94 1.03 -1.71 18.09
N VAL A 95 0.31 -1.63 16.96
CA VAL A 95 0.01 -0.35 16.29
C VAL A 95 -1.08 0.39 17.06
N PRO A 96 -0.80 1.61 17.61
CA PRO A 96 -1.78 2.36 18.38
C PRO A 96 -3.03 2.68 17.57
N ALA A 97 -4.22 2.56 18.19
CA ALA A 97 -5.47 2.94 17.53
C ALA A 97 -5.56 4.45 17.28
N GLY A 98 -6.41 4.86 16.33
CA GLY A 98 -6.63 6.25 15.97
C GLY A 98 -5.78 6.74 14.81
N SER A 99 -5.51 8.04 14.73
CA SER A 99 -4.78 8.68 13.62
C SER A 99 -3.38 8.10 13.37
N ASP A 100 -2.72 7.64 14.42
CA ASP A 100 -1.38 7.05 14.31
C ASP A 100 -1.43 5.72 13.56
N ARG A 101 -2.52 4.93 13.75
CA ARG A 101 -2.76 3.68 13.02
C ARG A 101 -2.88 3.94 11.52
N GLU A 102 -3.72 4.89 11.12
CA GLU A 102 -3.87 5.25 9.71
C GLU A 102 -2.56 5.76 9.11
N ARG A 103 -1.80 6.59 9.85
CA ARG A 103 -0.48 7.06 9.43
C ARG A 103 0.48 5.90 9.17
N VAL A 104 0.57 4.94 10.09
CA VAL A 104 1.41 3.74 9.92
C VAL A 104 0.99 2.94 8.69
N MET A 105 -0.31 2.77 8.46
CA MET A 105 -0.85 2.04 7.31
C MET A 105 -0.52 2.74 5.99
N ILE A 106 -0.62 4.06 5.93
CA ILE A 106 -0.23 4.85 4.74
C ILE A 106 1.25 4.64 4.43
N ILE A 107 2.14 4.82 5.41
CA ILE A 107 3.59 4.67 5.23
C ILE A 107 3.94 3.24 4.82
N ALA A 108 3.35 2.23 5.47
CA ALA A 108 3.57 0.82 5.16
C ALA A 108 3.19 0.49 3.71
N SER A 109 2.02 0.97 3.26
CA SER A 109 1.54 0.73 1.90
C SER A 109 2.43 1.34 0.83
N ILE A 110 3.01 2.52 1.11
CA ILE A 110 3.98 3.17 0.22
C ILE A 110 5.28 2.36 0.20
N ALA A 111 5.84 2.02 1.37
CA ALA A 111 7.10 1.30 1.45
C ALA A 111 7.04 -0.06 0.73
N GLU A 112 5.93 -0.77 0.85
CA GLU A 112 5.72 -2.05 0.16
C GLU A 112 5.59 -1.88 -1.36
N ALA A 113 5.02 -0.76 -1.83
CA ALA A 113 4.87 -0.49 -3.24
C ALA A 113 6.16 0.00 -3.92
N GLU A 114 7.09 0.58 -3.16
CA GLU A 114 8.33 1.17 -3.70
C GLU A 114 9.46 0.16 -3.90
N VAL A 115 9.50 -0.92 -3.11
CA VAL A 115 10.57 -1.91 -3.20
C VAL A 115 9.99 -3.33 -3.11
N ASN A 116 10.59 -4.25 -3.85
CA ASN A 116 10.13 -5.64 -3.93
C ASN A 116 10.82 -6.59 -2.92
N LYS A 117 11.62 -6.04 -2.01
CA LYS A 117 12.28 -6.79 -0.94
C LYS A 117 11.94 -6.22 0.43
N ALA A 118 11.41 -7.07 1.30
CA ALA A 118 11.05 -6.70 2.66
C ALA A 118 12.24 -6.16 3.49
N ASP A 119 13.47 -6.62 3.20
CA ASP A 119 14.69 -6.17 3.86
C ASP A 119 14.96 -4.65 3.70
N TYR A 120 14.33 -4.01 2.72
CA TYR A 120 14.46 -2.57 2.50
C TYR A 120 13.33 -1.73 3.09
N TYR A 121 12.24 -2.34 3.56
CA TYR A 121 11.10 -1.59 4.08
C TYR A 121 11.49 -0.63 5.20
N GLY A 122 12.33 -1.07 6.16
CA GLY A 122 12.79 -0.22 7.26
C GLY A 122 13.57 1.02 6.81
N LYS A 123 14.34 0.90 5.74
CA LYS A 123 15.08 2.04 5.16
C LYS A 123 14.17 2.96 4.34
N VAL A 124 13.22 2.40 3.57
CA VAL A 124 12.25 3.20 2.81
C VAL A 124 11.37 3.99 3.76
N THR A 125 10.86 3.36 4.82
CA THR A 125 10.07 4.05 5.85
C THR A 125 10.89 5.15 6.54
N ARG A 126 12.19 4.93 6.79
CA ARG A 126 13.10 5.98 7.30
C ARG A 126 13.23 7.15 6.33
N VAL A 127 13.37 6.90 5.02
CA VAL A 127 13.40 7.97 4.01
C VAL A 127 12.10 8.78 4.05
N ILE A 128 10.94 8.11 4.12
CA ILE A 128 9.63 8.78 4.22
C ILE A 128 9.60 9.68 5.45
N GLU A 129 9.95 9.16 6.63
CA GLU A 129 9.96 9.92 7.87
C GLU A 129 10.93 11.12 7.81
N ASN A 130 12.16 10.91 7.34
CA ASN A 130 13.15 11.99 7.22
C ASN A 130 12.67 13.10 6.28
N ARG A 131 12.03 12.75 5.15
CA ARG A 131 11.45 13.75 4.24
C ARG A 131 10.29 14.50 4.89
N LEU A 132 9.41 13.81 5.61
CA LEU A 132 8.30 14.45 6.34
C LEU A 132 8.83 15.42 7.41
N GLU A 133 9.82 15.02 8.19
CA GLU A 133 10.46 15.85 9.23
C GLU A 133 11.11 17.12 8.63
N GLN A 134 11.65 17.03 7.41
CA GLN A 134 12.28 18.15 6.71
C GLN A 134 11.30 18.96 5.84
N GLY A 135 10.01 18.60 5.81
CA GLY A 135 9.02 19.24 4.95
C GLY A 135 9.26 19.01 3.45
N MET A 136 10.00 17.96 3.09
CA MET A 136 10.24 17.58 1.70
C MET A 136 9.04 16.83 1.12
N SER A 137 8.79 17.02 -0.19
CA SER A 137 7.85 16.20 -0.93
C SER A 137 8.30 14.74 -0.95
N LEU A 138 7.36 13.78 -0.81
CA LEU A 138 7.73 12.37 -0.84
C LEU A 138 8.14 11.91 -2.24
N GLY A 139 7.53 12.44 -3.31
CA GLY A 139 7.93 12.19 -4.70
C GLY A 139 7.95 10.71 -5.07
N MET A 140 6.89 9.97 -4.73
CA MET A 140 6.78 8.53 -4.91
C MET A 140 5.86 8.22 -6.10
N ASP A 141 6.40 7.53 -7.14
CA ASP A 141 5.61 7.15 -8.33
C ASP A 141 4.43 6.23 -7.99
N SER A 142 4.58 5.37 -6.99
CA SER A 142 3.52 4.47 -6.53
C SER A 142 2.25 5.22 -6.12
N THR A 143 2.40 6.36 -5.45
CA THR A 143 1.27 7.19 -5.02
C THR A 143 0.60 7.89 -6.20
N VAL A 144 1.38 8.40 -7.15
CA VAL A 144 0.87 8.99 -8.41
C VAL A 144 0.11 7.94 -9.22
N ALA A 145 0.69 6.74 -9.34
CA ALA A 145 0.08 5.60 -10.03
C ALA A 145 -1.26 5.20 -9.40
N TYR A 146 -1.33 5.19 -8.05
CA TYR A 146 -2.56 4.89 -7.34
C TYR A 146 -3.66 5.90 -7.68
N GLY A 147 -3.38 7.20 -7.54
CA GLY A 147 -4.35 8.25 -7.80
C GLY A 147 -4.84 8.32 -9.25
N ASN A 148 -4.00 7.89 -10.21
CA ASN A 148 -4.37 7.78 -11.62
C ASN A 148 -4.93 6.40 -12.02
N ASN A 149 -5.03 5.46 -11.08
CA ASN A 149 -5.45 4.09 -11.32
C ASN A 149 -4.66 3.38 -12.45
N VAL A 150 -3.34 3.56 -12.44
CA VAL A 150 -2.40 2.93 -13.37
C VAL A 150 -1.36 2.10 -12.62
N LYS A 151 -0.49 1.39 -13.34
CA LYS A 151 0.68 0.71 -12.74
C LYS A 151 1.82 1.72 -12.57
N PRO A 152 2.74 1.56 -11.58
CA PRO A 152 3.87 2.47 -11.40
C PRO A 152 4.71 2.71 -12.67
N ALA A 153 4.96 1.66 -13.47
CA ALA A 153 5.69 1.76 -14.73
C ALA A 153 4.96 2.57 -15.84
N GLN A 154 3.72 2.97 -15.63
CA GLN A 154 2.91 3.77 -16.56
C GLN A 154 2.81 5.24 -16.14
N VAL A 155 3.45 5.62 -15.03
CA VAL A 155 3.49 7.02 -14.58
C VAL A 155 4.24 7.86 -15.61
N THR A 156 3.62 8.94 -16.05
CA THR A 156 4.20 9.91 -16.99
C THR A 156 4.61 11.20 -16.29
N THR A 157 5.44 12.00 -16.95
CA THR A 157 5.83 13.31 -16.43
C THR A 157 4.62 14.21 -16.22
N GLU A 158 3.61 14.17 -17.09
CA GLU A 158 2.37 14.93 -16.92
C GLU A 158 1.64 14.54 -15.64
N MET A 159 1.55 13.23 -15.34
CA MET A 159 0.92 12.76 -14.11
C MET A 159 1.64 13.26 -12.85
N THR A 160 2.98 13.36 -12.88
CA THR A 160 3.76 13.91 -11.75
C THR A 160 3.62 15.43 -11.61
N GLN A 161 3.10 16.13 -12.63
CA GLN A 161 2.84 17.56 -12.58
C GLN A 161 1.38 17.91 -12.25
N ASP A 162 0.48 16.92 -12.21
CA ASP A 162 -0.94 17.13 -11.93
C ASP A 162 -1.16 17.45 -10.44
N GLU A 163 -1.52 18.71 -10.16
CA GLU A 163 -1.84 19.20 -8.81
C GLU A 163 -3.25 18.80 -8.36
N SER A 164 -4.11 18.34 -9.27
CA SER A 164 -5.47 17.92 -8.95
C SER A 164 -5.55 16.52 -8.35
N ASN A 165 -4.51 15.71 -8.53
CA ASN A 165 -4.43 14.37 -7.95
C ASN A 165 -4.02 14.43 -6.47
N PRO A 166 -4.93 14.11 -5.51
CA PRO A 166 -4.64 14.19 -4.08
C PRO A 166 -3.59 13.16 -3.59
N TYR A 167 -3.22 12.20 -4.43
CA TYR A 167 -2.16 11.23 -4.16
C TYR A 167 -0.82 11.59 -4.81
N ASN A 168 -0.73 12.72 -5.51
CA ASN A 168 0.51 13.13 -6.15
C ASN A 168 1.50 13.72 -5.14
N THR A 169 2.33 12.85 -4.56
CA THR A 169 3.33 13.22 -3.56
C THR A 169 4.49 14.05 -4.10
N TYR A 170 4.55 14.35 -5.40
CA TYR A 170 5.41 15.39 -5.96
C TYR A 170 4.84 16.80 -5.74
N LYS A 171 3.52 16.92 -5.54
CA LYS A 171 2.79 18.20 -5.47
C LYS A 171 2.17 18.45 -4.11
N ILE A 172 1.65 17.40 -3.45
CA ILE A 172 1.10 17.55 -2.10
C ILE A 172 2.23 17.58 -1.06
N SER A 173 1.99 18.28 0.05
CA SER A 173 2.86 18.22 1.23
C SER A 173 2.38 17.13 2.17
N GLY A 174 3.30 16.32 2.69
CA GLY A 174 2.98 15.26 3.63
C GLY A 174 2.55 13.94 2.98
N LEU A 175 1.76 13.16 3.72
CA LEU A 175 1.26 11.87 3.31
C LEU A 175 0.02 12.00 2.40
N PRO A 176 -0.23 11.03 1.51
CA PRO A 176 -1.49 10.94 0.78
C PRO A 176 -2.66 10.68 1.74
N PRO A 177 -3.93 10.90 1.28
CA PRO A 177 -5.09 10.86 2.17
C PRO A 177 -5.44 9.48 2.72
N THR A 178 -5.01 8.39 2.08
CA THR A 178 -5.24 7.00 2.52
C THR A 178 -4.04 6.12 2.17
N PRO A 179 -3.95 4.89 2.68
CA PRO A 179 -3.09 3.86 2.11
C PRO A 179 -3.33 3.69 0.60
N ILE A 180 -2.36 3.14 -0.13
CA ILE A 180 -2.42 2.90 -1.59
C ILE A 180 -2.52 1.42 -1.94
N SER A 181 -2.53 0.56 -0.94
CA SER A 181 -2.71 -0.90 -1.02
C SER A 181 -2.97 -1.46 0.37
N ASN A 182 -3.21 -2.78 0.46
CA ASN A 182 -3.31 -3.51 1.72
C ASN A 182 -1.93 -4.04 2.13
N PRO A 183 -1.20 -3.36 3.04
CA PRO A 183 0.16 -3.75 3.38
C PRO A 183 0.22 -5.03 4.21
N GLY A 184 1.32 -5.77 4.07
CA GLY A 184 1.64 -6.94 4.88
C GLY A 184 2.32 -6.59 6.20
N ASP A 185 2.42 -7.57 7.09
CA ASP A 185 2.99 -7.43 8.44
C ASP A 185 4.39 -6.82 8.46
N SER A 186 5.26 -7.25 7.53
CA SER A 186 6.64 -6.74 7.45
C SER A 186 6.71 -5.25 7.13
N ALA A 187 5.84 -4.76 6.24
CA ALA A 187 5.77 -3.35 5.89
C ALA A 187 5.19 -2.52 7.06
N ILE A 188 4.17 -3.05 7.75
CA ILE A 188 3.57 -2.42 8.94
C ILE A 188 4.61 -2.32 10.06
N GLN A 189 5.35 -3.39 10.36
CA GLN A 189 6.42 -3.38 11.35
C GLN A 189 7.53 -2.39 11.00
N ALA A 190 7.91 -2.31 9.73
CA ALA A 190 8.89 -1.34 9.25
C ALA A 190 8.42 0.11 9.38
N ALA A 191 7.13 0.37 9.17
CA ALA A 191 6.54 1.70 9.36
C ALA A 191 6.41 2.07 10.84
N LEU A 192 6.14 1.09 11.71
CA LEU A 192 6.09 1.29 13.16
C LEU A 192 7.48 1.50 13.77
N HIS A 193 8.48 0.82 13.22
CA HIS A 193 9.87 0.82 13.69
C HIS A 193 10.86 1.06 12.53
N PRO A 194 10.90 2.29 11.94
CA PRO A 194 11.83 2.60 10.86
C PRO A 194 13.28 2.38 11.28
N GLU A 195 14.13 1.91 10.37
CA GLU A 195 15.58 1.81 10.62
C GLU A 195 16.19 3.16 10.97
N GLY A 196 17.25 3.16 11.80
CA GLY A 196 18.04 4.36 12.07
C GLY A 196 18.89 4.73 10.86
N GLY A 197 18.81 6.01 10.43
CA GLY A 197 19.60 6.51 9.30
C GLY A 197 19.19 7.93 8.91
N ASN A 198 20.03 8.55 8.07
CA ASN A 198 19.83 9.91 7.57
C ASN A 198 19.51 9.97 6.08
N TRP A 199 19.04 8.85 5.52
CA TRP A 199 18.73 8.77 4.09
C TRP A 199 17.54 9.65 3.72
N LEU A 200 17.67 10.32 2.58
CA LEU A 200 16.63 11.13 1.95
C LEU A 200 16.22 10.58 0.57
N TYR A 201 17.05 9.70 0.01
CA TYR A 201 16.86 9.16 -1.34
C TYR A 201 17.10 7.65 -1.35
N PHE A 202 16.49 6.99 -2.32
CA PHE A 202 16.80 5.61 -2.68
C PHE A 202 16.65 5.39 -4.18
N CYS A 203 17.31 4.38 -4.71
CA CYS A 203 17.23 3.99 -6.11
C CYS A 203 17.47 2.49 -6.23
N THR A 204 16.58 1.77 -6.89
CA THR A 204 16.82 0.37 -7.25
C THR A 204 17.81 0.36 -8.43
N VAL A 205 19.04 -0.05 -8.16
CA VAL A 205 20.16 0.00 -9.13
C VAL A 205 20.24 -1.23 -10.03
N ASN A 206 19.55 -2.31 -9.67
CA ASN A 206 19.44 -3.53 -10.46
C ASN A 206 18.02 -4.08 -10.35
N LEU A 207 17.25 -4.02 -11.45
CA LEU A 207 15.84 -4.41 -11.47
C LEU A 207 15.64 -5.92 -11.44
N ASP A 208 16.63 -6.74 -11.88
CA ASP A 208 16.55 -8.20 -11.84
C ASP A 208 16.68 -8.72 -10.42
N THR A 209 17.60 -8.14 -9.65
CA THR A 209 17.86 -8.56 -8.28
C THR A 209 17.05 -7.78 -7.26
N GLY A 210 16.49 -6.62 -7.63
CA GLY A 210 15.84 -5.67 -6.72
C GLY A 210 16.84 -4.99 -5.76
N GLU A 211 18.14 -4.95 -6.10
CA GLU A 211 19.13 -4.25 -5.28
C GLU A 211 18.82 -2.76 -5.24
N THR A 212 18.63 -2.23 -4.03
CA THR A 212 18.27 -0.84 -3.78
C THR A 212 19.33 -0.18 -2.92
N LYS A 213 19.80 0.99 -3.36
CA LYS A 213 20.79 1.83 -2.66
C LYS A 213 20.12 3.06 -2.08
N PHE A 214 20.58 3.45 -0.91
CA PHE A 214 20.06 4.56 -0.13
C PHE A 214 21.13 5.66 -0.06
N ALA A 215 20.71 6.92 -0.08
CA ALA A 215 21.59 8.07 -0.08
C ALA A 215 21.07 9.19 0.85
N ALA A 216 21.99 9.88 1.52
CA ALA A 216 21.67 11.03 2.34
C ALA A 216 21.70 12.35 1.55
N THR A 217 22.43 12.39 0.45
CA THR A 217 22.61 13.58 -0.39
C THR A 217 22.16 13.34 -1.83
N ALA A 218 21.84 14.42 -2.54
CA ALA A 218 21.48 14.36 -3.97
C ALA A 218 22.65 13.83 -4.82
N ASP A 219 23.89 14.23 -4.51
CA ASP A 219 25.09 13.77 -5.25
C ASP A 219 25.28 12.24 -5.15
N GLU A 220 25.07 11.67 -3.97
CA GLU A 220 25.10 10.22 -3.77
C GLU A 220 23.96 9.53 -4.53
N HIS A 221 22.78 10.14 -4.53
CA HIS A 221 21.64 9.63 -5.28
C HIS A 221 21.89 9.62 -6.79
N ASP A 222 22.47 10.70 -7.32
CA ASP A 222 22.84 10.82 -8.75
C ASP A 222 23.83 9.73 -9.17
N GLN A 223 24.75 9.34 -8.28
CA GLN A 223 25.65 8.20 -8.52
C GLN A 223 24.87 6.87 -8.61
N ASN A 224 23.90 6.66 -7.73
CA ASN A 224 23.05 5.47 -7.77
C ASN A 224 22.19 5.44 -9.05
N VAL A 225 21.64 6.58 -9.47
CA VAL A 225 20.90 6.71 -10.75
C VAL A 225 21.80 6.42 -11.95
N ALA A 226 23.06 6.89 -11.93
CA ALA A 226 24.03 6.58 -12.99
C ALA A 226 24.35 5.07 -13.05
N GLU A 227 24.38 4.39 -11.91
CA GLU A 227 24.55 2.93 -11.85
C GLU A 227 23.35 2.19 -12.47
N LEU A 228 22.12 2.60 -12.13
CA LEU A 228 20.89 2.07 -12.76
C LEU A 228 20.93 2.24 -14.27
N ARG A 229 21.30 3.42 -14.76
CA ARG A 229 21.40 3.68 -16.22
C ARG A 229 22.43 2.78 -16.92
N LYS A 230 23.55 2.47 -16.25
CA LYS A 230 24.54 1.50 -16.78
C LYS A 230 24.00 0.09 -16.81
N TRP A 231 23.19 -0.29 -15.84
CA TRP A 231 22.54 -1.61 -15.81
C TRP A 231 21.48 -1.74 -16.92
N GLN A 232 20.79 -0.65 -17.26
CA GLN A 232 19.76 -0.61 -18.32
C GLN A 232 20.34 -0.57 -19.76
N ALA A 233 21.64 -0.23 -19.95
CA ALA A 233 22.30 -0.08 -21.25
C ALA A 233 22.81 -1.41 -21.82
#